data_31e19af20adc5e2dbf9e2d55b2fe040b
#
_entry.id   31e19af20adc5e2dbf9e2d55b2fe040b
#
_cell.length_a   1.000
_cell.length_b   1.000
_cell.length_c   1.000
_cell.angle_alpha   90.00
_cell.angle_beta   90.00
_cell.angle_gamma   90.00
#
_symmetry.space_group_name_H-M   'P 1'
#
loop_
_entity.id
_entity.type
_entity.pdbx_description
1 polymer ?
#
loop_
_entity_poly.entity_id
_entity_poly.type
_entity_poly.pdbx_seq_one_letter_code
_entity_poly.pdbx_strand_id
1 'polypeptide(L)'
;MSSKKETKVTKVTNHRLDICNKTLYQITNLKTAIIHNNLEDFFHTFTSISNLCYEFDDQVNIMEDPNSLWYSSSTMIDCLHNIEEGIFSNNLFSTVCNIYTLECMVNTAMDSIDKES
;
A
#
# COMPACT_ATOMS: atom_id res chain seq x y z
N MET A 1 4.03 28.03 -21.74
CA MET A 1 2.97 27.57 -20.84
C MET A 1 3.30 26.22 -20.24
N SER A 2 3.19 26.15 -18.96
CA SER A 2 3.54 24.95 -18.19
C SER A 2 2.42 23.91 -18.12
N SER A 3 1.28 24.15 -18.79
CA SER A 3 0.08 23.34 -18.65
C SER A 3 0.30 21.85 -18.95
N LYS A 4 1.08 21.50 -19.96
CA LYS A 4 1.36 20.09 -20.28
C LYS A 4 2.18 19.41 -19.20
N LYS A 5 3.18 20.09 -18.65
CA LYS A 5 4.01 19.57 -17.58
C LYS A 5 3.23 19.41 -16.29
N GLU A 6 2.42 20.41 -15.95
CA GLU A 6 1.56 20.36 -14.77
C GLU A 6 0.54 19.23 -14.85
N THR A 7 -0.08 19.05 -16.03
CA THR A 7 -1.04 17.97 -16.25
C THR A 7 -0.41 16.60 -16.07
N LYS A 8 0.82 16.42 -16.57
CA LYS A 8 1.54 15.15 -16.42
C LYS A 8 1.85 14.83 -14.96
N VAL A 9 2.35 15.81 -14.20
CA VAL A 9 2.66 15.66 -12.78
C VAL A 9 1.38 15.36 -12.00
N THR A 10 0.29 16.08 -12.29
CA THR A 10 -1.00 15.87 -11.64
C THR A 10 -1.52 14.45 -11.90
N LYS A 11 -1.39 13.94 -13.12
CA LYS A 11 -1.82 12.56 -13.44
C LYS A 11 -1.06 11.53 -12.63
N VAL A 12 0.26 11.66 -12.50
CA VAL A 12 1.09 10.73 -11.72
C VAL A 12 0.73 10.81 -10.24
N THR A 13 0.56 12.02 -9.71
CA THR A 13 0.16 12.21 -8.31
C THR A 13 -1.20 11.57 -8.05
N ASN A 14 -2.18 11.80 -8.92
CA ASN A 14 -3.51 11.22 -8.79
C ASN A 14 -3.47 9.69 -8.89
N HIS A 15 -2.63 9.15 -9.76
CA HIS A 15 -2.48 7.71 -9.91
C HIS A 15 -1.92 7.08 -8.63
N ARG A 16 -0.91 7.70 -8.02
CA ARG A 16 -0.35 7.22 -6.76
C ARG A 16 -1.37 7.27 -5.63
N LEU A 17 -2.14 8.37 -5.56
CA LEU A 17 -3.22 8.49 -4.57
C LEU A 17 -4.30 7.44 -4.80
N ASP A 18 -4.64 7.17 -6.05
CA ASP A 18 -5.61 6.15 -6.40
C ASP A 18 -5.16 4.76 -5.95
N ILE A 19 -3.89 4.43 -6.17
CA ILE A 19 -3.31 3.17 -5.69
C ILE A 19 -3.43 3.08 -4.16
N CYS A 20 -3.08 4.15 -3.46
CA CYS A 20 -3.17 4.18 -2.00
C CYS A 20 -4.61 3.98 -1.52
N ASN A 21 -5.58 4.64 -2.15
CA ASN A 21 -6.98 4.50 -1.78
C ASN A 21 -7.49 3.09 -2.03
N LYS A 22 -7.12 2.48 -3.16
CA LYS A 22 -7.47 1.09 -3.46
C LYS A 22 -6.84 0.14 -2.44
N THR A 23 -5.62 0.42 -2.04
CA THR A 23 -4.93 -0.39 -1.03
C THR A 23 -5.65 -0.32 0.31
N LEU A 24 -6.07 0.87 0.76
CA LEU A 24 -6.82 1.02 2.00
C LEU A 24 -8.15 0.26 1.96
N TYR A 25 -8.84 0.32 0.83
CA TYR A 25 -10.08 -0.44 0.65
C TYR A 25 -9.84 -1.94 0.79
N GLN A 26 -8.80 -2.45 0.16
CA GLN A 26 -8.46 -3.87 0.25
C GLN A 26 -7.98 -4.27 1.65
N ILE A 27 -7.29 -3.38 2.35
CA ILE A 27 -6.90 -3.63 3.74
C ILE A 27 -8.13 -3.83 4.61
N THR A 28 -9.18 -3.03 4.40
CA THR A 28 -10.46 -3.21 5.11
C THR A 28 -11.06 -4.59 4.81
N ASN A 29 -11.02 -5.01 3.55
CA ASN A 29 -11.50 -6.34 3.16
C ASN A 29 -10.65 -7.45 3.79
N LEU A 30 -9.35 -7.24 3.90
CA LEU A 30 -8.44 -8.19 4.54
C LEU A 30 -8.79 -8.38 6.02
N LYS A 31 -9.04 -7.28 6.73
CA LYS A 31 -9.47 -7.32 8.13
C LYS A 31 -10.78 -8.08 8.27
N THR A 32 -11.72 -7.84 7.37
CA THR A 32 -13.01 -8.52 7.36
C THR A 32 -12.85 -10.02 7.15
N ALA A 33 -11.96 -10.43 6.24
CA ALA A 33 -11.69 -11.85 6.01
C ALA A 33 -11.14 -12.53 7.26
N ILE A 34 -10.28 -11.85 8.02
CA ILE A 34 -9.75 -12.38 9.28
C ILE A 34 -10.88 -12.54 10.30
N ILE A 35 -11.73 -11.53 10.46
CA ILE A 35 -12.84 -11.54 11.42
C ILE A 35 -13.79 -12.71 11.11
N HIS A 36 -14.04 -12.95 9.83
CA HIS A 36 -14.94 -14.04 9.40
C HIS A 36 -14.23 -15.39 9.25
N ASN A 37 -12.93 -15.44 9.55
CA ASN A 37 -12.10 -16.63 9.41
C ASN A 37 -12.20 -17.24 8.01
N ASN A 38 -12.19 -16.37 6.99
CA ASN A 38 -12.33 -16.78 5.59
C ASN A 38 -10.95 -16.74 4.91
N LEU A 39 -10.30 -17.89 4.88
CA LEU A 39 -8.93 -17.99 4.35
C LEU A 39 -8.85 -17.72 2.86
N GLU A 40 -9.84 -18.16 2.09
CA GLU A 40 -9.89 -17.93 0.65
C GLU A 40 -9.96 -16.43 0.34
N ASP A 41 -10.86 -15.71 1.01
CA ASP A 41 -10.97 -14.26 0.87
C ASP A 41 -9.70 -13.56 1.33
N PHE A 42 -9.07 -14.06 2.39
CA PHE A 42 -7.81 -13.50 2.87
C PHE A 42 -6.74 -13.55 1.78
N PHE A 43 -6.52 -14.70 1.18
CA PHE A 43 -5.47 -14.84 0.16
C PHE A 43 -5.80 -14.07 -1.11
N HIS A 44 -7.07 -14.05 -1.50
CA HIS A 44 -7.49 -13.28 -2.67
C HIS A 44 -7.24 -11.79 -2.46
N THR A 45 -7.64 -11.27 -1.32
CA THR A 45 -7.46 -9.85 -0.96
C THR A 45 -5.98 -9.52 -0.78
N PHE A 46 -5.22 -10.40 -0.13
CA PHE A 46 -3.78 -10.22 0.06
C PHE A 46 -3.05 -10.12 -1.28
N THR A 47 -3.41 -10.94 -2.25
CA THR A 47 -2.83 -10.87 -3.59
C THR A 47 -3.10 -9.51 -4.23
N SER A 48 -4.33 -9.00 -4.10
CA SER A 48 -4.68 -7.68 -4.62
C SER A 48 -3.85 -6.57 -3.97
N ILE A 49 -3.69 -6.63 -2.65
CA ILE A 49 -2.88 -5.67 -1.91
C ILE A 49 -1.42 -5.73 -2.35
N SER A 50 -0.87 -6.93 -2.52
CA SER A 50 0.51 -7.12 -2.97
C SER A 50 0.73 -6.46 -4.33
N ASN A 51 -0.17 -6.69 -5.27
CA ASN A 51 -0.08 -6.10 -6.60
C ASN A 51 -0.12 -4.56 -6.54
N LEU A 52 -0.98 -4.01 -5.69
CA LEU A 52 -1.08 -2.55 -5.51
C LEU A 52 0.19 -1.97 -4.89
N CYS A 53 0.76 -2.64 -3.90
CA CYS A 53 1.98 -2.16 -3.25
C CYS A 53 3.17 -2.19 -4.20
N TYR A 54 3.31 -3.21 -5.02
CA TYR A 54 4.38 -3.28 -6.02
C TYR A 54 4.19 -2.25 -7.11
N GLU A 55 2.94 -2.01 -7.53
CA GLU A 55 2.64 -0.94 -8.48
C GLU A 55 3.02 0.43 -7.90
N PHE A 56 2.71 0.67 -6.63
CA PHE A 56 3.10 1.90 -5.94
C PHE A 56 4.63 2.06 -5.92
N ASP A 57 5.34 0.99 -5.60
CA ASP A 57 6.81 1.00 -5.59
C ASP A 57 7.39 1.35 -6.96
N ASP A 58 6.81 0.80 -8.03
CA ASP A 58 7.22 1.14 -9.39
C ASP A 58 7.02 2.62 -9.69
N GLN A 59 5.90 3.19 -9.27
CA GLN A 59 5.61 4.61 -9.48
C GLN A 59 6.58 5.51 -8.71
N VAL A 60 6.94 5.12 -7.49
CA VAL A 60 7.89 5.86 -6.67
C VAL A 60 9.28 5.85 -7.34
N ASN A 61 9.70 4.69 -7.84
CA ASN A 61 11.00 4.56 -8.50
C ASN A 61 11.08 5.35 -9.80
N ILE A 62 10.01 5.34 -10.60
CA ILE A 62 9.96 6.08 -11.86
C ILE A 62 10.09 7.59 -11.62
N MET A 63 9.51 8.09 -10.54
CA MET A 63 9.45 9.52 -10.26
C MET A 63 10.67 10.06 -9.52
N GLU A 64 11.61 9.19 -9.13
CA GLU A 64 12.73 9.59 -8.28
C GLU A 64 12.24 10.36 -7.05
N ASP A 65 11.23 9.82 -6.41
CA ASP A 65 10.53 10.47 -5.31
C ASP A 65 11.42 10.76 -4.12
N PRO A 66 11.03 11.74 -3.28
CA PRO A 66 11.73 12.01 -2.02
C PRO A 66 11.86 10.76 -1.15
N ASN A 67 12.89 10.74 -0.33
CA ASN A 67 13.21 9.60 0.54
C ASN A 67 12.02 9.13 1.39
N SER A 68 11.11 10.03 1.76
CA SER A 68 9.94 9.69 2.54
C SER A 68 9.02 8.71 1.83
N LEU A 69 8.77 8.90 0.52
CA LEU A 69 7.94 7.99 -0.26
C LEU A 69 8.65 6.66 -0.53
N TRP A 70 9.94 6.73 -0.80
CA TRP A 70 10.73 5.52 -0.98
C TRP A 70 10.71 4.67 0.31
N TYR A 71 10.87 5.31 1.46
CA TYR A 71 10.82 4.62 2.75
C TYR A 71 9.43 3.99 2.99
N SER A 72 8.37 4.74 2.72
CA SER A 72 7.00 4.23 2.89
C SER A 72 6.76 3.02 1.99
N SER A 73 7.16 3.10 0.73
CA SER A 73 6.98 2.00 -0.22
C SER A 73 7.75 0.75 0.22
N SER A 74 9.01 0.92 0.60
CA SER A 74 9.85 -0.18 1.07
C SER A 74 9.26 -0.85 2.31
N THR A 75 8.77 -0.05 3.26
CA THR A 75 8.15 -0.56 4.49
C THR A 75 6.84 -1.29 4.19
N MET A 76 6.05 -0.80 3.23
CA MET A 76 4.83 -1.48 2.80
C MET A 76 5.14 -2.89 2.30
N ILE A 77 6.17 -3.03 1.48
CA ILE A 77 6.59 -4.33 0.95
C ILE A 77 7.08 -5.24 2.06
N ASP A 78 7.85 -4.71 3.02
CA ASP A 78 8.29 -5.47 4.19
C ASP A 78 7.11 -5.98 5.01
N CYS A 79 6.06 -5.16 5.17
CA CYS A 79 4.83 -5.58 5.85
C CYS A 79 4.15 -6.74 5.13
N LEU A 80 4.14 -6.74 3.81
CA LEU A 80 3.58 -7.85 3.04
C LEU A 80 4.29 -9.16 3.34
N HIS A 81 5.62 -9.15 3.36
CA HIS A 81 6.40 -10.34 3.69
C HIS A 81 6.11 -10.82 5.11
N ASN A 82 6.00 -9.89 6.06
CA ASN A 82 5.73 -10.22 7.46
C ASN A 82 4.30 -10.78 7.64
N ILE A 83 3.33 -10.25 6.91
CA ILE A 83 1.95 -10.77 6.94
C ILE A 83 1.92 -12.21 6.42
N GLU A 84 2.58 -12.46 5.31
CA GLU A 84 2.66 -13.80 4.71
C GLU A 84 3.32 -14.78 5.67
N GLU A 85 4.45 -14.39 6.25
CA GLU A 85 5.16 -15.22 7.23
C GLU A 85 4.29 -15.49 8.46
N GLY A 86 3.57 -14.49 8.93
CA GLY A 86 2.68 -14.63 10.07
C GLY A 86 1.57 -15.65 9.84
N ILE A 87 0.98 -15.64 8.64
CA ILE A 87 -0.06 -16.61 8.28
C ILE A 87 0.51 -18.02 8.18
N PHE A 88 1.64 -18.19 7.50
CA PHE A 88 2.26 -19.51 7.35
C PHE A 88 2.78 -20.09 8.64
N SER A 89 3.21 -19.24 9.58
CA SER A 89 3.66 -19.68 10.91
C SER A 89 2.51 -19.78 11.92
N ASN A 90 1.28 -19.51 11.48
CA ASN A 90 0.07 -19.51 12.31
C ASN A 90 0.18 -18.52 13.48
N ASN A 91 0.79 -17.37 13.23
CA ASN A 91 0.93 -16.29 14.20
C ASN A 91 -0.04 -15.15 13.86
N LEU A 92 -1.27 -15.28 14.31
CA LEU A 92 -2.33 -14.31 14.01
C LEU A 92 -2.01 -12.92 14.57
N PHE A 93 -1.43 -12.87 15.77
CA PHE A 93 -1.08 -11.59 16.39
C PHE A 93 -0.09 -10.80 15.54
N SER A 94 0.98 -11.48 15.08
CA SER A 94 1.97 -10.84 14.19
C SER A 94 1.32 -10.39 12.88
N THR A 95 0.46 -11.22 12.30
CA THR A 95 -0.26 -10.91 11.07
C THR A 95 -1.08 -9.63 11.23
N VAL A 96 -1.87 -9.53 12.28
CA VAL A 96 -2.72 -8.37 12.54
C VAL A 96 -1.89 -7.11 12.76
N CYS A 97 -0.83 -7.21 13.55
CA CYS A 97 0.07 -6.07 13.81
C CYS A 97 0.67 -5.54 12.51
N ASN A 98 1.07 -6.42 11.60
CA ASN A 98 1.65 -5.99 10.33
C ASN A 98 0.61 -5.41 9.38
N ILE A 99 -0.63 -5.86 9.46
CA ILE A 99 -1.73 -5.27 8.69
C ILE A 99 -1.96 -3.81 9.14
N TYR A 100 -1.97 -3.56 10.45
CA TYR A 100 -2.11 -2.20 10.97
C TYR A 100 -0.91 -1.32 10.58
N THR A 101 0.29 -1.87 10.62
CA THR A 101 1.49 -1.15 10.19
C THR A 101 1.40 -0.78 8.71
N LEU A 102 0.94 -1.71 7.88
CA LEU A 102 0.73 -1.45 6.45
C LEU A 102 -0.26 -0.30 6.24
N GLU A 103 -1.37 -0.33 6.96
CA GLU A 103 -2.37 0.75 6.88
C GLU A 103 -1.76 2.10 7.24
N CYS A 104 -0.96 2.15 8.31
CA CYS A 104 -0.29 3.39 8.72
C CYS A 104 0.68 3.88 7.65
N MET A 105 1.42 2.98 7.01
CA MET A 105 2.36 3.35 5.97
C MET A 105 1.66 3.88 4.72
N VAL A 106 0.52 3.30 4.35
CA VAL A 106 -0.27 3.81 3.23
C VAL A 106 -0.78 5.22 3.54
N ASN A 107 -1.29 5.46 4.73
CA ASN A 107 -1.75 6.80 5.14
C ASN A 107 -0.60 7.80 5.16
N THR A 108 0.57 7.39 5.63
CA THR A 108 1.77 8.25 5.64
C THR A 108 2.18 8.62 4.21
N ALA A 109 2.14 7.65 3.29
CA ALA A 109 2.45 7.90 1.89
C ALA A 109 1.47 8.90 1.28
N MET A 110 0.17 8.75 1.57
CA MET A 110 -0.85 9.68 1.08
C MET A 110 -0.60 11.10 1.57
N ASP A 111 -0.27 11.27 2.84
CA ASP A 111 0.04 12.58 3.41
C ASP A 111 1.26 13.20 2.71
N SER A 112 2.28 12.41 2.43
CA SER A 112 3.48 12.88 1.73
C SER A 112 3.15 13.33 0.31
N ILE A 113 2.30 12.58 -0.39
CA ILE A 113 1.87 12.94 -1.75
C ILE A 113 1.06 14.23 -1.73
N ASP A 114 0.14 14.39 -0.78
CA ASP A 114 -0.67 15.60 -0.66
C ASP A 114 0.20 16.83 -0.40
N LYS A 115 1.26 16.71 0.37
CA LYS A 115 2.18 17.82 0.65
C LYS A 115 2.97 18.25 -0.56
N GLU A 116 3.20 17.35 -1.52
CA GLU A 116 3.91 17.67 -2.76
C GLU A 116 3.03 18.44 -3.75
N SER A 117 1.74 18.30 -3.62
CA SER A 117 0.78 18.99 -4.50
C SER A 117 0.28 20.26 -3.86
#